data_ffacad30c90628c9601f0ab12681cab7
#
_entry.id   ffacad30c90628c9601f0ab12681cab7
#
_cell.length_a   1.000
_cell.length_b   1.000
_cell.length_c   1.000
_cell.angle_alpha   90.00
_cell.angle_beta   90.00
_cell.angle_gamma   90.00
#
_symmetry.space_group_name_H-M   'P 1'
#
loop_
_entity.id
_entity.type
_entity.pdbx_description
1 polymer ?
#
loop_
_entity_poly.entity_id
_entity_poly.type
_entity_poly.pdbx_seq_one_letter_code
_entity_poly.pdbx_strand_id
1 'polypeptide(L)'
;MRRATPTARASVIMTAFMTLVLAGTGCVQQNKYDDTVMASRSLKEQLVASERNAATVRANLEEVRGQLTEAKATNADLREQVLAINSDFTEQADKYDELLRRVSQIDFGPLPVELEMALDHLAAAYPDLLSFDADHGLLRFSSDFSFDLGSAQLRADAESTIVTLADILNSEDAFSFELRLIGHTDNVPVERPSTLRRHPSNVHLSVHRAISVRDSLVAAGVEPARIQVAGYGEFRPIVLNGPKGAAENRRVELVMVPRQPEVASRRAAQVDVEQPVIEEPMK
;
A
#
# COMPACT_ATOMS: atom_id res chain seq x y z
N MET A 1 86.69 11.61 104.04
CA MET A 1 85.22 11.75 104.00
C MET A 1 84.79 12.79 102.95
N ARG A 2 84.34 12.41 101.82
CA ARG A 2 83.59 13.33 100.93
C ARG A 2 82.48 12.48 100.28
N ARG A 3 81.25 12.87 100.51
CA ARG A 3 80.03 12.24 100.04
C ARG A 3 79.89 12.55 98.52
N ALA A 4 79.74 11.51 97.74
CA ALA A 4 79.34 11.64 96.30
C ALA A 4 77.87 11.94 96.25
N THR A 5 77.49 12.95 95.51
CA THR A 5 76.09 13.43 95.31
C THR A 5 75.35 12.50 94.34
N PRO A 6 74.07 12.24 94.56
CA PRO A 6 73.28 11.26 93.79
C PRO A 6 72.72 11.81 92.45
N THR A 7 73.17 12.94 91.97
CA THR A 7 72.59 13.63 90.80
C THR A 7 73.06 13.08 89.41
N ALA A 8 74.23 12.39 89.37
CA ALA A 8 74.76 11.92 88.05
C ALA A 8 74.11 10.65 87.53
N ARG A 9 73.53 9.82 88.39
CA ARG A 9 72.88 8.54 87.95
C ARG A 9 71.45 8.67 87.41
N ALA A 10 70.71 9.68 87.83
CA ALA A 10 69.34 9.93 87.34
C ALA A 10 69.33 10.53 85.90
N SER A 11 70.33 11.32 85.54
CA SER A 11 70.40 11.93 84.21
C SER A 11 70.76 10.96 83.12
N VAL A 12 71.59 9.96 83.36
CA VAL A 12 71.96 8.94 82.36
C VAL A 12 70.87 7.92 82.11
N ILE A 13 70.08 7.59 83.13
CA ILE A 13 68.94 6.69 82.99
C ILE A 13 67.78 7.37 82.23
N MET A 14 67.56 8.67 82.45
CA MET A 14 66.50 9.42 81.82
C MET A 14 66.81 9.68 80.32
N THR A 15 68.08 9.91 79.95
CA THR A 15 68.51 10.02 78.54
C THR A 15 68.46 8.67 77.80
N ALA A 16 68.81 7.57 78.45
CA ALA A 16 68.73 6.24 77.87
C ALA A 16 67.26 5.81 77.66
N PHE A 17 66.34 6.17 78.54
CA PHE A 17 64.92 5.87 78.39
C PHE A 17 64.26 6.74 77.32
N MET A 18 64.66 8.00 77.19
CA MET A 18 64.13 8.92 76.18
C MET A 18 64.63 8.57 74.75
N THR A 19 65.87 8.10 74.63
CA THR A 19 66.39 7.59 73.34
C THR A 19 65.74 6.23 72.94
N LEU A 20 65.40 5.39 73.93
CA LEU A 20 64.71 4.12 73.66
C LEU A 20 63.27 4.32 73.25
N VAL A 21 62.56 5.35 73.79
CA VAL A 21 61.18 5.70 73.42
C VAL A 21 61.13 6.35 72.06
N LEU A 22 62.11 7.12 71.64
CA LEU A 22 62.15 7.68 70.26
C LEU A 22 62.57 6.70 69.22
N ALA A 23 63.23 5.59 69.53
CA ALA A 23 63.55 4.54 68.59
C ALA A 23 62.43 3.54 68.42
N GLY A 24 61.43 3.53 69.30
CA GLY A 24 60.29 2.57 69.21
C GLY A 24 59.07 3.06 68.42
N THR A 25 59.01 4.31 68.01
CA THR A 25 57.76 4.87 67.36
C THR A 25 57.87 5.06 65.84
N GLY A 26 58.87 4.52 65.18
CA GLY A 26 59.10 4.82 63.78
C GLY A 26 59.24 3.65 62.83
N CYS A 27 59.16 2.42 63.24
CA CYS A 27 59.27 1.28 62.29
C CYS A 27 57.90 0.69 62.03
N VAL A 28 57.17 1.32 61.15
CA VAL A 28 56.16 0.56 60.38
C VAL A 28 56.95 -0.48 59.64
N GLN A 29 56.60 -1.78 59.83
CA GLN A 29 57.28 -2.89 59.18
C GLN A 29 57.21 -2.65 57.66
N GLN A 30 58.34 -2.56 56.98
CA GLN A 30 58.47 -2.19 55.58
C GLN A 30 57.44 -2.90 54.64
N ASN A 31 57.18 -4.15 54.93
CA ASN A 31 56.18 -4.95 54.18
C ASN A 31 54.75 -4.35 54.33
N LYS A 32 54.38 -3.85 55.54
CA LYS A 32 53.04 -3.21 55.71
C LYS A 32 52.92 -1.88 54.95
N TYR A 33 54.02 -1.14 54.87
CA TYR A 33 54.10 0.11 54.14
C TYR A 33 53.96 -0.18 52.63
N ASP A 34 54.75 -1.14 52.16
CA ASP A 34 54.73 -1.55 50.73
C ASP A 34 53.34 -2.13 50.31
N ASP A 35 52.71 -2.92 51.18
CA ASP A 35 51.35 -3.43 50.96
C ASP A 35 50.32 -2.29 50.91
N THR A 36 50.40 -1.31 51.76
CA THR A 36 49.48 -0.16 51.72
C THR A 36 49.70 0.75 50.53
N VAL A 37 50.94 0.91 50.06
CA VAL A 37 51.27 1.64 48.83
C VAL A 37 50.74 0.90 47.63
N MET A 38 50.92 -0.43 47.55
CA MET A 38 50.35 -1.25 46.45
C MET A 38 48.82 -1.23 46.43
N ALA A 39 48.18 -1.37 47.59
CA ALA A 39 46.74 -1.24 47.73
C ALA A 39 46.23 0.14 47.29
N SER A 40 46.92 1.21 47.70
CA SER A 40 46.59 2.58 47.33
C SER A 40 46.73 2.81 45.81
N ARG A 41 47.75 2.22 45.15
CA ARG A 41 47.91 2.27 43.69
C ARG A 41 46.80 1.50 43.00
N SER A 42 46.52 0.29 43.43
CA SER A 42 45.42 -0.52 42.85
C SER A 42 44.08 0.19 42.99
N LEU A 43 43.76 0.78 44.15
CA LEU A 43 42.54 1.55 44.33
C LEU A 43 42.50 2.80 43.42
N LYS A 44 43.61 3.52 43.23
CA LYS A 44 43.67 4.62 42.26
C LYS A 44 43.44 4.17 40.82
N GLU A 45 44.05 3.04 40.41
CA GLU A 45 43.85 2.49 39.09
C GLU A 45 42.37 2.06 38.88
N GLN A 46 41.76 1.42 39.90
CA GLN A 46 40.35 1.07 39.86
C GLN A 46 39.43 2.31 39.80
N LEU A 47 39.78 3.38 40.56
CA LEU A 47 39.05 4.64 40.52
C LEU A 47 39.10 5.26 39.12
N VAL A 48 40.30 5.37 38.53
CA VAL A 48 40.48 5.91 37.18
C VAL A 48 39.73 5.06 36.12
N ALA A 49 39.79 3.74 36.26
CA ALA A 49 39.04 2.84 35.34
C ALA A 49 37.52 3.03 35.51
N SER A 50 37.06 3.16 36.77
CA SER A 50 35.63 3.40 37.04
C SER A 50 35.16 4.77 36.51
N GLU A 51 35.98 5.83 36.69
CA GLU A 51 35.70 7.14 36.12
C GLU A 51 35.62 7.13 34.58
N ARG A 52 36.55 6.43 33.93
CA ARG A 52 36.52 6.25 32.46
C ARG A 52 35.27 5.52 32.01
N ASN A 53 34.93 4.41 32.68
CA ASN A 53 33.69 3.69 32.39
C ASN A 53 32.46 4.56 32.60
N ALA A 54 32.41 5.31 33.70
CA ALA A 54 31.31 6.24 33.96
C ALA A 54 31.20 7.34 32.86
N ALA A 55 32.33 7.85 32.38
CA ALA A 55 32.36 8.82 31.30
C ALA A 55 31.85 8.21 29.97
N THR A 56 32.28 6.99 29.66
CA THR A 56 31.80 6.27 28.45
C THR A 56 30.29 5.99 28.54
N VAL A 57 29.80 5.52 29.68
CA VAL A 57 28.36 5.26 29.87
C VAL A 57 27.56 6.56 29.76
N ARG A 58 28.06 7.69 30.28
CA ARG A 58 27.38 8.97 30.12
C ARG A 58 27.34 9.41 28.66
N ALA A 59 28.44 9.27 27.92
CA ALA A 59 28.48 9.60 26.49
C ALA A 59 27.47 8.74 25.69
N ASN A 60 27.45 7.43 25.92
CA ASN A 60 26.48 6.54 25.28
C ASN A 60 25.03 6.88 25.67
N LEU A 61 24.78 7.27 26.90
CA LEU A 61 23.46 7.69 27.38
C LEU A 61 22.97 8.96 26.63
N GLU A 62 23.85 9.93 26.44
CA GLU A 62 23.51 11.15 25.71
C GLU A 62 23.27 10.86 24.21
N GLU A 63 24.07 9.98 23.61
CA GLU A 63 23.86 9.52 22.24
C GLU A 63 22.50 8.83 22.08
N VAL A 64 22.18 7.86 22.94
CA VAL A 64 20.89 7.16 22.92
C VAL A 64 19.71 8.11 23.17
N ARG A 65 19.89 9.09 24.04
CA ARG A 65 18.86 10.13 24.24
C ARG A 65 18.65 10.99 23.01
N GLY A 66 19.72 11.33 22.30
CA GLY A 66 19.67 12.03 21.02
C GLY A 66 18.88 11.23 19.99
N GLN A 67 19.25 9.95 19.78
CA GLN A 67 18.55 9.04 18.87
C GLN A 67 17.07 8.85 19.25
N LEU A 68 16.76 8.75 20.53
CA LEU A 68 15.38 8.64 20.99
C LEU A 68 14.56 9.91 20.68
N THR A 69 15.17 11.07 20.82
CA THR A 69 14.52 12.36 20.54
C THR A 69 14.25 12.49 19.04
N GLU A 70 15.21 12.13 18.20
CA GLU A 70 15.06 12.11 16.74
C GLU A 70 14.01 11.11 16.29
N ALA A 71 14.04 9.89 16.84
CA ALA A 71 13.03 8.87 16.53
C ALA A 71 11.60 9.29 16.96
N LYS A 72 11.47 10.03 18.07
CA LYS A 72 10.18 10.59 18.48
C LYS A 72 9.69 11.68 17.53
N ALA A 73 10.59 12.54 17.04
CA ALA A 73 10.27 13.59 16.10
C ALA A 73 9.82 13.01 14.76
N THR A 74 10.58 12.02 14.22
CA THR A 74 10.18 11.31 12.99
C THR A 74 8.88 10.54 13.15
N ASN A 75 8.62 9.92 14.29
CA ASN A 75 7.33 9.28 14.58
C ASN A 75 6.17 10.28 14.62
N ALA A 76 6.38 11.47 15.15
CA ALA A 76 5.36 12.51 15.15
C ALA A 76 5.05 12.99 13.74
N ASP A 77 6.07 13.25 12.93
CA ASP A 77 5.93 13.64 11.52
C ASP A 77 5.23 12.56 10.69
N LEU A 78 5.64 11.29 10.84
CA LEU A 78 4.98 10.17 10.15
C LEU A 78 3.50 10.02 10.53
N ARG A 79 3.16 10.27 11.79
CA ARG A 79 1.74 10.26 12.23
C ARG A 79 0.94 11.37 11.60
N GLU A 80 1.51 12.55 11.48
CA GLU A 80 0.87 13.68 10.80
C GLU A 80 0.66 13.37 9.32
N GLN A 81 1.66 12.81 8.64
CA GLN A 81 1.54 12.37 7.25
C GLN A 81 0.46 11.30 7.06
N VAL A 82 0.39 10.31 7.95
CA VAL A 82 -0.67 9.26 7.92
C VAL A 82 -2.05 9.88 8.11
N LEU A 83 -2.20 10.84 9.00
CA LEU A 83 -3.49 11.53 9.20
C LEU A 83 -3.88 12.35 7.96
N ALA A 84 -2.93 13.05 7.35
CA ALA A 84 -3.17 13.80 6.11
C ALA A 84 -3.58 12.87 4.96
N ILE A 85 -2.84 11.77 4.75
CA ILE A 85 -3.15 10.76 3.72
C ILE A 85 -4.53 10.13 3.96
N ASN A 86 -4.88 9.80 5.20
CA ASN A 86 -6.20 9.27 5.52
C ASN A 86 -7.31 10.28 5.26
N SER A 87 -7.07 11.57 5.56
CA SER A 87 -8.04 12.65 5.25
C SER A 87 -8.25 12.78 3.74
N ASP A 88 -7.16 12.80 2.96
CA ASP A 88 -7.23 12.87 1.50
C ASP A 88 -7.92 11.64 0.91
N PHE A 89 -7.66 10.46 1.47
CA PHE A 89 -8.30 9.21 1.05
C PHE A 89 -9.81 9.22 1.33
N THR A 90 -10.24 9.71 2.51
CA THR A 90 -11.68 9.84 2.81
C THR A 90 -12.36 10.87 1.92
N GLU A 91 -11.72 12.00 1.64
CA GLU A 91 -12.25 13.00 0.70
C GLU A 91 -12.38 12.44 -0.73
N GLN A 92 -11.39 11.66 -1.18
CA GLN A 92 -11.47 11.00 -2.49
C GLN A 92 -12.54 9.91 -2.52
N ALA A 93 -12.70 9.14 -1.45
CA ALA A 93 -13.76 8.15 -1.34
C ALA A 93 -15.15 8.80 -1.38
N ASP A 94 -15.35 9.91 -0.66
CA ASP A 94 -16.62 10.67 -0.68
C ASP A 94 -16.92 11.23 -2.08
N LYS A 95 -15.90 11.77 -2.77
CA LYS A 95 -16.04 12.23 -4.17
C LYS A 95 -16.37 11.08 -5.12
N TYR A 96 -15.75 9.92 -4.90
CA TYR A 96 -16.03 8.73 -5.70
C TYR A 96 -17.46 8.22 -5.46
N ASP A 97 -17.93 8.19 -4.21
CA ASP A 97 -19.30 7.81 -3.88
C ASP A 97 -20.33 8.82 -4.42
N GLU A 98 -20.01 10.11 -4.39
CA GLU A 98 -20.84 11.13 -5.03
C GLU A 98 -20.89 10.97 -6.55
N LEU A 99 -19.75 10.69 -7.19
CA LEU A 99 -19.72 10.38 -8.62
C LEU A 99 -20.51 9.12 -8.96
N LEU A 100 -20.39 8.08 -8.13
CA LEU A 100 -21.19 6.86 -8.31
C LEU A 100 -22.69 7.13 -8.14
N ARG A 101 -23.08 7.95 -7.18
CA ARG A 101 -24.49 8.38 -7.04
C ARG A 101 -24.96 9.19 -8.24
N ARG A 102 -24.14 10.09 -8.77
CA ARG A 102 -24.47 10.83 -10.00
C ARG A 102 -24.57 9.92 -11.21
N VAL A 103 -23.66 8.97 -11.34
CA VAL A 103 -23.70 7.98 -12.42
C VAL A 103 -24.91 7.04 -12.30
N SER A 104 -25.28 6.64 -11.07
CA SER A 104 -26.49 5.84 -10.84
C SER A 104 -27.80 6.64 -10.95
N GLN A 105 -27.74 7.96 -10.89
CA GLN A 105 -28.86 8.87 -11.14
C GLN A 105 -28.91 9.37 -12.59
N ILE A 106 -27.90 9.05 -13.42
CA ILE A 106 -28.07 9.13 -14.86
C ILE A 106 -29.02 7.99 -15.21
N ASP A 107 -30.28 8.30 -15.16
CA ASP A 107 -31.33 7.50 -15.77
C ASP A 107 -30.96 7.42 -17.26
N PHE A 108 -30.35 6.34 -17.65
CA PHE A 108 -30.19 5.98 -19.06
C PHE A 108 -31.60 5.70 -19.50
N GLY A 109 -32.33 6.71 -19.92
CA GLY A 109 -33.74 6.63 -20.22
C GLY A 109 -34.16 5.30 -20.87
N PRO A 110 -35.40 4.90 -20.80
CA PRO A 110 -35.82 3.59 -21.27
C PRO A 110 -35.28 3.39 -22.69
N LEU A 111 -34.69 2.21 -22.93
CA LEU A 111 -34.29 1.81 -24.28
C LEU A 111 -35.52 1.95 -25.19
N PRO A 112 -35.32 2.19 -26.51
CA PRO A 112 -36.44 2.03 -27.47
C PRO A 112 -37.15 0.69 -27.25
N VAL A 113 -38.46 0.71 -27.27
CA VAL A 113 -39.28 -0.49 -26.94
C VAL A 113 -38.90 -1.66 -27.82
N GLU A 114 -38.60 -1.42 -29.09
CA GLU A 114 -38.19 -2.42 -30.07
C GLU A 114 -36.85 -3.05 -29.68
N LEU A 115 -35.91 -2.26 -29.22
CA LEU A 115 -34.59 -2.71 -28.75
C LEU A 115 -34.72 -3.51 -27.44
N GLU A 116 -35.51 -3.01 -26.48
CA GLU A 116 -35.80 -3.69 -25.21
C GLU A 116 -36.43 -5.08 -25.49
N MET A 117 -37.45 -5.17 -26.33
CA MET A 117 -38.09 -6.43 -26.71
C MET A 117 -37.11 -7.38 -27.38
N ALA A 118 -36.23 -6.89 -28.26
CA ALA A 118 -35.27 -7.74 -28.96
C ALA A 118 -34.24 -8.34 -27.98
N LEU A 119 -33.77 -7.55 -27.01
CA LEU A 119 -32.85 -8.00 -25.96
C LEU A 119 -33.49 -8.95 -24.96
N ASP A 120 -34.73 -8.69 -24.56
CA ASP A 120 -35.50 -9.60 -23.71
C ASP A 120 -35.74 -10.97 -24.40
N HIS A 121 -36.15 -10.95 -25.66
CA HIS A 121 -36.29 -12.18 -26.45
C HIS A 121 -34.97 -12.95 -26.57
N LEU A 122 -33.86 -12.25 -26.79
CA LEU A 122 -32.55 -12.90 -26.85
C LEU A 122 -32.17 -13.52 -25.48
N ALA A 123 -32.38 -12.82 -24.40
CA ALA A 123 -32.11 -13.34 -23.03
C ALA A 123 -33.02 -14.52 -22.69
N ALA A 124 -34.31 -14.46 -23.08
CA ALA A 124 -35.26 -15.56 -22.90
C ALA A 124 -34.90 -16.82 -23.75
N ALA A 125 -34.28 -16.64 -24.92
CA ALA A 125 -33.81 -17.75 -25.76
C ALA A 125 -32.54 -18.44 -25.17
N TYR A 126 -31.73 -17.74 -24.39
CA TYR A 126 -30.46 -18.22 -23.81
C TYR A 126 -30.35 -17.93 -22.31
N PRO A 127 -31.28 -18.44 -21.46
CA PRO A 127 -31.42 -18.03 -20.06
C PRO A 127 -30.20 -18.42 -19.18
N ASP A 128 -29.45 -19.46 -19.55
CA ASP A 128 -28.24 -19.87 -18.85
C ASP A 128 -27.04 -18.94 -19.15
N LEU A 129 -27.06 -18.33 -20.32
CA LEU A 129 -25.97 -17.51 -20.86
C LEU A 129 -26.19 -16.02 -20.61
N LEU A 130 -27.44 -15.55 -20.77
CA LEU A 130 -27.81 -14.13 -20.74
C LEU A 130 -28.91 -13.86 -19.73
N SER A 131 -28.84 -12.70 -19.11
CA SER A 131 -29.95 -12.08 -18.40
C SER A 131 -30.04 -10.60 -18.76
N PHE A 132 -31.25 -10.11 -19.05
CA PHE A 132 -31.50 -8.73 -19.39
C PHE A 132 -32.22 -8.02 -18.24
N ASP A 133 -31.76 -6.81 -17.94
CA ASP A 133 -32.33 -5.90 -16.93
C ASP A 133 -32.78 -4.65 -17.69
N ALA A 134 -34.08 -4.60 -17.99
CA ALA A 134 -34.71 -3.56 -18.81
C ALA A 134 -34.63 -2.17 -18.11
N ASP A 135 -34.80 -2.15 -16.77
CA ASP A 135 -34.82 -0.91 -16.01
C ASP A 135 -33.47 -0.16 -16.12
N HIS A 136 -32.37 -0.91 -16.31
CA HIS A 136 -31.03 -0.35 -16.37
C HIS A 136 -30.39 -0.43 -17.78
N GLY A 137 -31.08 -0.97 -18.77
CA GLY A 137 -30.52 -1.20 -20.11
C GLY A 137 -29.27 -2.08 -20.08
N LEU A 138 -29.27 -3.13 -19.25
CA LEU A 138 -28.11 -3.92 -18.89
C LEU A 138 -28.28 -5.38 -19.27
N LEU A 139 -27.42 -5.88 -20.17
CA LEU A 139 -27.34 -7.29 -20.52
C LEU A 139 -26.14 -7.93 -19.79
N ARG A 140 -26.38 -9.00 -19.03
CA ARG A 140 -25.36 -9.77 -18.31
C ARG A 140 -25.08 -11.09 -19.01
N PHE A 141 -23.80 -11.37 -19.24
CA PHE A 141 -23.29 -12.66 -19.71
C PHE A 141 -22.77 -13.44 -18.51
N SER A 142 -23.27 -14.64 -18.29
CA SER A 142 -22.71 -15.57 -17.32
C SER A 142 -21.33 -16.05 -17.80
N SER A 143 -20.28 -15.81 -17.00
CA SER A 143 -18.93 -16.24 -17.38
C SER A 143 -18.75 -17.75 -17.39
N ASP A 144 -19.51 -18.48 -16.60
CA ASP A 144 -19.39 -19.94 -16.50
C ASP A 144 -19.92 -20.65 -17.76
N PHE A 145 -20.86 -20.01 -18.45
CA PHE A 145 -21.40 -20.50 -19.72
C PHE A 145 -20.69 -19.88 -20.93
N SER A 146 -20.13 -18.66 -20.78
CA SER A 146 -19.46 -17.94 -21.87
C SER A 146 -18.00 -18.33 -22.07
N PHE A 147 -17.28 -18.72 -21.01
CA PHE A 147 -15.83 -18.94 -21.03
C PHE A 147 -15.45 -20.26 -20.37
N ASP A 148 -14.32 -20.84 -20.79
CA ASP A 148 -13.71 -21.93 -20.07
C ASP A 148 -13.11 -21.46 -18.72
N LEU A 149 -13.01 -22.38 -17.76
CA LEU A 149 -12.56 -22.09 -16.41
C LEU A 149 -11.14 -21.48 -16.39
N GLY A 150 -11.03 -20.26 -15.85
CA GLY A 150 -9.77 -19.50 -15.81
C GLY A 150 -9.29 -19.02 -17.17
N SER A 151 -10.19 -18.94 -18.16
CA SER A 151 -9.93 -18.46 -19.52
C SER A 151 -10.73 -17.20 -19.82
N ALA A 152 -10.25 -16.46 -20.80
CA ALA A 152 -10.99 -15.40 -21.46
C ALA A 152 -11.36 -15.79 -22.89
N GLN A 153 -11.15 -17.03 -23.30
CA GLN A 153 -11.57 -17.52 -24.60
C GLN A 153 -13.05 -17.87 -24.57
N LEU A 154 -13.83 -17.31 -25.49
CA LEU A 154 -15.24 -17.58 -25.64
C LEU A 154 -15.47 -19.03 -26.10
N ARG A 155 -16.56 -19.61 -25.64
CA ARG A 155 -17.06 -20.91 -26.11
C ARG A 155 -17.88 -20.71 -27.39
N ALA A 156 -17.95 -21.73 -28.23
CA ALA A 156 -18.65 -21.65 -29.51
C ALA A 156 -20.13 -21.27 -29.36
N ASP A 157 -20.80 -21.76 -28.31
CA ASP A 157 -22.21 -21.44 -28.05
C ASP A 157 -22.39 -19.96 -27.71
N ALA A 158 -21.45 -19.40 -26.95
CA ALA A 158 -21.42 -17.98 -26.59
C ALA A 158 -21.12 -17.11 -27.84
N GLU A 159 -20.19 -17.53 -28.69
CA GLU A 159 -19.88 -16.82 -29.94
C GLU A 159 -21.12 -16.72 -30.85
N SER A 160 -21.89 -17.79 -31.01
CA SER A 160 -23.10 -17.78 -31.84
C SER A 160 -24.15 -16.81 -31.28
N THR A 161 -24.32 -16.75 -29.98
CA THR A 161 -25.23 -15.82 -29.31
C THR A 161 -24.77 -14.37 -29.46
N ILE A 162 -23.44 -14.12 -29.39
CA ILE A 162 -22.87 -12.78 -29.61
C ILE A 162 -23.08 -12.30 -31.03
N VAL A 163 -23.05 -13.19 -32.03
CA VAL A 163 -23.40 -12.83 -33.42
C VAL A 163 -24.85 -12.35 -33.51
N THR A 164 -25.79 -13.07 -32.90
CA THR A 164 -27.21 -12.66 -32.89
C THR A 164 -27.39 -11.32 -32.13
N LEU A 165 -26.65 -11.12 -31.03
CA LEU A 165 -26.63 -9.86 -30.31
C LEU A 165 -26.07 -8.72 -31.18
N ALA A 166 -25.01 -8.97 -31.95
CA ALA A 166 -24.44 -7.98 -32.86
C ALA A 166 -25.43 -7.48 -33.89
N ASP A 167 -26.30 -8.37 -34.42
CA ASP A 167 -27.38 -7.98 -35.35
C ASP A 167 -28.35 -6.99 -34.67
N ILE A 168 -28.71 -7.25 -33.41
CA ILE A 168 -29.57 -6.35 -32.62
C ILE A 168 -28.84 -5.00 -32.35
N LEU A 169 -27.56 -5.03 -31.97
CA LEU A 169 -26.77 -3.84 -31.68
C LEU A 169 -26.44 -3.00 -32.94
N ASN A 170 -26.55 -3.56 -34.11
CA ASN A 170 -26.41 -2.89 -35.40
C ASN A 170 -27.74 -2.35 -35.95
N SER A 171 -28.88 -2.58 -35.26
CA SER A 171 -30.16 -1.98 -35.66
C SER A 171 -30.14 -0.45 -35.52
N GLU A 172 -31.06 0.22 -36.22
CA GLU A 172 -31.19 1.70 -36.16
C GLU A 172 -31.46 2.16 -34.75
N ASP A 173 -32.29 1.45 -33.98
CA ASP A 173 -32.64 1.78 -32.60
C ASP A 173 -31.46 1.70 -31.64
N ALA A 174 -30.53 0.75 -31.87
CA ALA A 174 -29.34 0.56 -31.04
C ALA A 174 -28.16 1.45 -31.45
N PHE A 175 -28.17 2.02 -32.66
CA PHE A 175 -27.04 2.78 -33.21
C PHE A 175 -26.74 4.06 -32.42
N SER A 176 -27.76 4.65 -31.76
CA SER A 176 -27.61 5.84 -30.92
C SER A 176 -26.95 5.60 -29.56
N PHE A 177 -26.56 4.34 -29.24
CA PHE A 177 -25.96 3.96 -27.98
C PHE A 177 -24.48 3.60 -28.14
N GLU A 178 -23.68 3.98 -27.14
CA GLU A 178 -22.37 3.42 -26.85
C GLU A 178 -22.53 2.17 -25.99
N LEU A 179 -21.62 1.22 -26.16
CA LEU A 179 -21.62 -0.07 -25.50
C LEU A 179 -20.49 -0.13 -24.49
N ARG A 180 -20.78 -0.33 -23.20
CA ARG A 180 -19.77 -0.50 -22.16
C ARG A 180 -19.73 -1.96 -21.72
N LEU A 181 -18.64 -2.64 -22.04
CA LEU A 181 -18.38 -4.00 -21.63
C LEU A 181 -17.56 -4.02 -20.35
N ILE A 182 -18.14 -4.54 -19.28
CA ILE A 182 -17.54 -4.50 -17.94
C ILE A 182 -17.41 -5.93 -17.42
N GLY A 183 -16.16 -6.39 -17.24
CA GLY A 183 -15.88 -7.72 -16.70
C GLY A 183 -15.82 -7.73 -15.17
N HIS A 184 -16.30 -8.84 -14.59
CA HIS A 184 -16.29 -9.11 -13.15
C HIS A 184 -15.85 -10.53 -12.87
N THR A 185 -15.27 -10.76 -11.69
CA THR A 185 -14.95 -12.08 -11.14
C THR A 185 -15.55 -12.24 -9.75
N ASP A 186 -15.52 -13.46 -9.24
CA ASP A 186 -15.65 -13.70 -7.81
C ASP A 186 -14.33 -13.37 -7.07
N ASN A 187 -14.29 -13.62 -5.76
CA ASN A 187 -13.12 -13.38 -4.90
C ASN A 187 -12.10 -14.53 -4.89
N VAL A 188 -12.30 -15.59 -5.70
CA VAL A 188 -11.34 -16.69 -5.78
C VAL A 188 -10.08 -16.22 -6.49
N PRO A 189 -8.90 -16.31 -5.87
CA PRO A 189 -7.66 -15.88 -6.50
C PRO A 189 -7.32 -16.69 -7.75
N VAL A 190 -6.66 -16.05 -8.70
CA VAL A 190 -6.09 -16.74 -9.86
C VAL A 190 -4.81 -17.45 -9.42
N GLU A 191 -4.84 -18.78 -9.26
CA GLU A 191 -3.71 -19.56 -8.74
C GLU A 191 -3.06 -20.46 -9.79
N ARG A 192 -3.80 -20.89 -10.83
CA ARG A 192 -3.27 -21.80 -11.84
C ARG A 192 -2.13 -21.16 -12.64
N PRO A 193 -0.94 -21.77 -12.73
CA PRO A 193 0.21 -21.17 -13.40
C PRO A 193 -0.04 -20.80 -14.87
N SER A 194 -0.88 -21.56 -15.57
CA SER A 194 -1.27 -21.28 -16.96
C SER A 194 -2.17 -20.04 -17.07
N THR A 195 -3.05 -19.83 -16.10
CA THR A 195 -3.94 -18.66 -16.01
C THR A 195 -3.13 -17.44 -15.56
N LEU A 196 -2.30 -17.55 -14.51
CA LEU A 196 -1.46 -16.48 -13.99
C LEU A 196 -0.53 -15.86 -15.06
N ARG A 197 0.02 -16.69 -15.97
CA ARG A 197 0.86 -16.16 -17.05
C ARG A 197 0.11 -15.23 -18.00
N ARG A 198 -1.18 -15.44 -18.21
CA ARG A 198 -2.03 -14.66 -19.12
C ARG A 198 -2.85 -13.59 -18.38
N HIS A 199 -3.25 -13.88 -17.17
CA HIS A 199 -4.13 -13.07 -16.32
C HIS A 199 -3.56 -13.01 -14.90
N PRO A 200 -2.62 -12.09 -14.61
CA PRO A 200 -1.91 -12.04 -13.31
C PRO A 200 -2.81 -11.78 -12.09
N SER A 201 -4.04 -11.31 -12.29
CA SER A 201 -5.02 -11.07 -11.22
C SER A 201 -6.46 -11.18 -11.74
N ASN A 202 -7.44 -11.18 -10.83
CA ASN A 202 -8.86 -11.12 -11.15
C ASN A 202 -9.22 -9.89 -11.99
N VAL A 203 -8.56 -8.76 -11.78
CA VAL A 203 -8.75 -7.56 -12.62
C VAL A 203 -8.31 -7.83 -14.07
N HIS A 204 -7.13 -8.42 -14.29
CA HIS A 204 -6.68 -8.76 -15.64
C HIS A 204 -7.62 -9.78 -16.32
N LEU A 205 -8.05 -10.82 -15.57
CA LEU A 205 -8.98 -11.81 -16.10
C LEU A 205 -10.30 -11.17 -16.51
N SER A 206 -10.85 -10.28 -15.68
CA SER A 206 -12.13 -9.60 -15.96
C SER A 206 -12.05 -8.70 -17.19
N VAL A 207 -10.97 -7.91 -17.33
CA VAL A 207 -10.73 -7.06 -18.52
C VAL A 207 -10.58 -7.92 -19.79
N HIS A 208 -9.79 -9.00 -19.71
CA HIS A 208 -9.58 -9.86 -20.89
C HIS A 208 -10.85 -10.56 -21.35
N ARG A 209 -11.75 -10.93 -20.43
CA ARG A 209 -13.08 -11.47 -20.80
C ARG A 209 -13.93 -10.43 -21.51
N ALA A 210 -13.94 -9.19 -21.01
CA ALA A 210 -14.65 -8.11 -21.67
C ALA A 210 -14.04 -7.78 -23.05
N ILE A 211 -12.71 -7.86 -23.22
CA ILE A 211 -12.03 -7.73 -24.52
C ILE A 211 -12.47 -8.84 -25.47
N SER A 212 -12.58 -10.09 -25.03
CA SER A 212 -13.00 -11.21 -25.90
C SER A 212 -14.43 -11.04 -26.40
N VAL A 213 -15.35 -10.56 -25.55
CA VAL A 213 -16.71 -10.20 -25.98
C VAL A 213 -16.68 -9.07 -27.01
N ARG A 214 -15.89 -8.03 -26.74
CA ARG A 214 -15.70 -6.91 -27.68
C ARG A 214 -15.21 -7.39 -29.04
N ASP A 215 -14.17 -8.20 -29.04
CA ASP A 215 -13.55 -8.66 -30.29
C ASP A 215 -14.53 -9.54 -31.13
N SER A 216 -15.35 -10.34 -30.46
CA SER A 216 -16.40 -11.09 -31.08
C SER A 216 -17.52 -10.20 -31.66
N LEU A 217 -17.96 -9.17 -30.94
CA LEU A 217 -18.91 -8.18 -31.44
C LEU A 217 -18.37 -7.40 -32.65
N VAL A 218 -17.10 -7.00 -32.59
CA VAL A 218 -16.43 -6.31 -33.71
C VAL A 218 -16.30 -7.22 -34.90
N ALA A 219 -15.95 -8.50 -34.72
CA ALA A 219 -15.90 -9.49 -35.78
C ALA A 219 -17.29 -9.72 -36.43
N ALA A 220 -18.35 -9.55 -35.61
CA ALA A 220 -19.75 -9.61 -36.10
C ALA A 220 -20.28 -8.27 -36.63
N GLY A 221 -19.43 -7.26 -36.83
CA GLY A 221 -19.77 -6.02 -37.53
C GLY A 221 -20.14 -4.83 -36.61
N VAL A 222 -20.04 -4.94 -35.30
CA VAL A 222 -20.29 -3.80 -34.44
C VAL A 222 -19.11 -2.81 -34.54
N GLU A 223 -19.41 -1.53 -34.67
CA GLU A 223 -18.40 -0.46 -34.80
C GLU A 223 -17.47 -0.39 -33.57
N PRO A 224 -16.13 -0.58 -33.72
CA PRO A 224 -15.20 -0.59 -32.59
C PRO A 224 -15.20 0.68 -31.74
N ALA A 225 -15.47 1.83 -32.37
CA ALA A 225 -15.51 3.14 -31.69
C ALA A 225 -16.69 3.26 -30.70
N ARG A 226 -17.74 2.45 -30.87
CA ARG A 226 -18.89 2.40 -29.95
C ARG A 226 -18.60 1.64 -28.66
N ILE A 227 -17.53 0.83 -28.61
CA ILE A 227 -17.34 -0.14 -27.55
C ILE A 227 -16.23 0.31 -26.60
N GLN A 228 -16.60 0.57 -25.34
CA GLN A 228 -15.68 0.76 -24.23
C GLN A 228 -15.51 -0.56 -23.46
N VAL A 229 -14.31 -0.80 -22.92
CA VAL A 229 -14.00 -2.00 -22.13
C VAL A 229 -13.47 -1.61 -20.77
N ALA A 230 -14.00 -2.27 -19.74
CA ALA A 230 -13.53 -2.11 -18.36
C ALA A 230 -13.54 -3.45 -17.62
N GLY A 231 -12.91 -3.49 -16.45
CA GLY A 231 -12.97 -4.68 -15.59
C GLY A 231 -12.73 -4.28 -14.13
N TYR A 232 -13.61 -4.75 -13.28
CA TYR A 232 -13.54 -4.49 -11.83
C TYR A 232 -12.92 -5.64 -11.04
N GLY A 233 -12.64 -6.80 -11.69
CA GLY A 233 -12.24 -7.98 -10.95
C GLY A 233 -13.30 -8.38 -9.93
N GLU A 234 -12.87 -8.62 -8.69
CA GLU A 234 -13.70 -9.05 -7.56
C GLU A 234 -14.38 -7.90 -6.78
N PHE A 235 -14.07 -6.64 -7.14
CA PHE A 235 -14.41 -5.48 -6.32
C PHE A 235 -15.86 -4.97 -6.50
N ARG A 236 -16.66 -5.60 -7.37
CA ARG A 236 -18.07 -5.24 -7.61
C ARG A 236 -18.97 -6.47 -7.61
N PRO A 237 -19.09 -7.18 -6.47
CA PRO A 237 -19.96 -8.34 -6.38
C PRO A 237 -21.43 -7.92 -6.37
N ILE A 238 -22.30 -8.71 -7.05
CA ILE A 238 -23.76 -8.54 -6.99
C ILE A 238 -24.41 -9.44 -5.93
N VAL A 239 -23.70 -10.52 -5.54
CA VAL A 239 -24.06 -11.38 -4.41
C VAL A 239 -22.85 -11.58 -3.49
N LEU A 240 -23.10 -11.91 -2.24
CA LEU A 240 -22.02 -12.18 -1.29
C LEU A 240 -21.19 -13.39 -1.76
N ASN A 241 -19.87 -13.24 -1.78
CA ASN A 241 -18.97 -14.33 -2.09
C ASN A 241 -18.91 -15.33 -0.92
N GLY A 242 -19.11 -16.60 -1.22
CA GLY A 242 -18.83 -17.69 -0.29
C GLY A 242 -17.34 -18.07 -0.28
N PRO A 243 -16.96 -19.12 0.49
CA PRO A 243 -15.57 -19.63 0.54
C PRO A 243 -15.04 -20.15 -0.81
N LYS A 244 -15.92 -20.48 -1.75
CA LYS A 244 -15.59 -20.93 -3.10
C LYS A 244 -15.97 -19.91 -4.20
N GLY A 245 -16.15 -18.65 -3.81
CA GLY A 245 -16.67 -17.61 -4.67
C GLY A 245 -18.19 -17.69 -4.85
N ALA A 246 -18.70 -16.98 -5.85
CA ALA A 246 -20.09 -17.01 -6.30
C ALA A 246 -20.14 -16.92 -7.82
N ALA A 247 -20.89 -17.82 -8.44
CA ALA A 247 -21.01 -17.92 -9.91
C ALA A 247 -21.58 -16.63 -10.54
N GLU A 248 -22.55 -16.03 -9.87
CA GLU A 248 -23.24 -14.81 -10.29
C GLU A 248 -22.30 -13.59 -10.37
N ASN A 249 -21.24 -13.60 -9.57
CA ASN A 249 -20.23 -12.54 -9.61
C ASN A 249 -19.29 -12.67 -10.81
N ARG A 250 -19.13 -13.88 -11.36
CA ARG A 250 -18.37 -14.15 -12.58
C ARG A 250 -19.21 -13.83 -13.81
N ARG A 251 -19.13 -12.62 -14.31
CA ARG A 251 -19.98 -12.12 -15.39
C ARG A 251 -19.28 -11.06 -16.24
N VAL A 252 -19.82 -10.82 -17.43
CA VAL A 252 -19.53 -9.63 -18.23
C VAL A 252 -20.84 -8.88 -18.40
N GLU A 253 -20.84 -7.60 -18.13
CA GLU A 253 -21.98 -6.70 -18.29
C GLU A 253 -21.82 -5.89 -19.57
N LEU A 254 -22.87 -5.81 -20.37
CA LEU A 254 -23.02 -4.88 -21.48
C LEU A 254 -24.04 -3.83 -21.05
N VAL A 255 -23.57 -2.59 -20.88
CA VAL A 255 -24.42 -1.43 -20.57
C VAL A 255 -24.53 -0.56 -21.82
N MET A 256 -25.73 -0.24 -22.22
CA MET A 256 -26.02 0.68 -23.32
C MET A 256 -26.18 2.09 -22.78
N VAL A 257 -25.37 3.03 -23.29
CA VAL A 257 -25.33 4.41 -22.87
C VAL A 257 -25.64 5.29 -24.06
N PRO A 258 -26.60 6.23 -23.98
CA PRO A 258 -26.86 7.14 -25.09
C PRO A 258 -25.58 7.85 -25.52
N ARG A 259 -25.30 7.88 -26.83
CA ARG A 259 -24.18 8.64 -27.38
C ARG A 259 -24.36 10.11 -27.06
N GLN A 260 -23.40 10.70 -26.40
CA GLN A 260 -23.37 12.14 -26.28
C GLN A 260 -23.00 12.73 -27.65
N PRO A 261 -23.74 13.74 -28.18
CA PRO A 261 -23.33 14.40 -29.39
C PRO A 261 -21.90 14.95 -29.19
N GLU A 262 -21.04 14.61 -30.12
CA GLU A 262 -19.60 14.85 -30.10
C GLU A 262 -19.27 16.32 -29.83
N VAL A 263 -18.93 16.66 -28.59
CA VAL A 263 -18.36 17.97 -28.20
C VAL A 263 -16.88 18.06 -28.64
N ALA A 264 -16.39 17.04 -29.33
CA ALA A 264 -14.98 16.81 -29.64
C ALA A 264 -14.38 17.77 -30.70
N SER A 265 -15.19 18.39 -31.53
CA SER A 265 -14.64 19.23 -32.60
C SER A 265 -14.32 20.70 -32.20
N ARG A 266 -14.75 21.18 -31.03
CA ARG A 266 -14.48 22.55 -30.59
C ARG A 266 -13.17 22.75 -29.82
N ARG A 267 -12.56 21.71 -29.30
CA ARG A 267 -11.33 21.80 -28.48
C ARG A 267 -10.05 21.64 -29.29
N ALA A 268 -10.12 20.99 -30.45
CA ALA A 268 -8.98 20.86 -31.36
C ALA A 268 -8.73 22.16 -32.20
N ALA A 269 -9.73 23.05 -32.33
CA ALA A 269 -9.64 24.26 -33.09
C ALA A 269 -9.17 25.51 -32.29
N GLN A 270 -8.89 25.38 -31.00
CA GLN A 270 -8.54 26.50 -30.12
C GLN A 270 -7.21 26.40 -29.37
N VAL A 271 -6.34 25.45 -29.73
CA VAL A 271 -4.94 25.47 -29.27
C VAL A 271 -4.03 25.82 -30.45
N ASP A 272 -4.16 27.04 -30.93
CA ASP A 272 -3.07 27.71 -31.61
C ASP A 272 -2.11 28.18 -30.50
N VAL A 273 -1.20 27.32 -30.12
CA VAL A 273 -0.11 27.66 -29.21
C VAL A 273 0.88 28.47 -30.04
N GLU A 274 0.78 29.79 -29.94
CA GLU A 274 1.82 30.73 -30.34
C GLU A 274 3.12 30.31 -29.64
N GLN A 275 4.02 29.66 -30.37
CA GLN A 275 5.33 29.26 -29.87
C GLN A 275 6.13 30.55 -29.57
N PRO A 276 6.70 30.68 -28.35
CA PRO A 276 7.58 31.82 -28.10
C PRO A 276 8.82 31.69 -28.99
N VAL A 277 9.01 32.75 -29.82
CA VAL A 277 10.23 32.91 -30.60
C VAL A 277 11.39 33.08 -29.61
N ILE A 278 12.25 32.09 -29.55
CA ILE A 278 13.52 32.18 -28.81
C ILE A 278 14.47 32.96 -29.74
N GLU A 279 14.68 34.25 -29.46
CA GLU A 279 15.77 35.03 -30.07
C GLU A 279 17.10 34.45 -29.56
N GLU A 280 17.91 33.92 -30.48
CA GLU A 280 19.30 33.56 -30.20
C GLU A 280 20.13 34.85 -29.99
N PRO A 281 21.00 34.92 -28.98
CA PRO A 281 21.89 36.05 -28.81
C PRO A 281 22.94 36.06 -29.91
N MET A 282 22.96 37.17 -30.69
CA MET A 282 24.04 37.45 -31.65
C MET A 282 25.42 37.49 -30.97
N LYS A 283 26.38 36.79 -31.56
CA LYS A 283 27.80 36.82 -31.21
C LYS A 283 28.44 38.14 -31.58
#